data_a808481e59c036feeeec9ecf17820f39
#
_entry.id   a808481e59c036feeeec9ecf17820f39
#
_cell.length_a   1.000
_cell.length_b   1.000
_cell.length_c   1.000
_cell.angle_alpha   90.00
_cell.angle_beta   90.00
_cell.angle_gamma   90.00
#
_symmetry.space_group_name_H-M   'P 1'
#
loop_
_entity.id
_entity.type
_entity.pdbx_description
1 polymer ?
#
loop_
_entity_poly.entity_id
_entity_poly.type
_entity_poly.pdbx_seq_one_letter_code
_entity_poly.pdbx_strand_id
1 'polypeptide(L)'
;MKRIALLSFVAFIVLYMLSACNKGQKEVESTKALNVIYFIGDGTALPQVYAGMLATRQDLVFPQFPYIGVVDTHSSSNDITDSAAGGTALCSDHKTKNAMVGMNPDSIPVKTLLEVFHEQGKETGLIVTSYITHATPACFYAKVPHRRQYEDIAMQMAEADNINLAIGGGRKHFNQRKDSVNLIERMENELGWKVYDTLDNIDVTCKKYAVLANDGHMPPAAERGDFLPRSVKTALKTLGDAENGFFLMVEGSQIDFACHANDSAYMVDEVVDFSYAIQVALDYAEEHGNTLVVVTADHETGGLTMPDKQGKYTNVSFCYSTGSHTCLPVMVYAYGPGAEQFTGWMQNTAIKGKILNACGMENFGDGLPEEEDPQVHAIKLNLDSKPDN
;
A
#
# COMPACT_ATOMS: atom_id res chain seq x y z
N MET A 1 -2.40 -72.02 -3.19
CA MET A 1 -2.77 -71.15 -4.33
C MET A 1 -3.67 -69.98 -3.93
N LYS A 2 -4.79 -70.16 -3.21
CA LYS A 2 -5.71 -69.04 -2.84
C LYS A 2 -5.11 -67.94 -1.94
N ARG A 3 -4.14 -68.25 -1.06
CA ARG A 3 -3.48 -67.20 -0.18
C ARG A 3 -2.47 -66.34 -0.92
N ILE A 4 -1.81 -66.85 -1.97
CA ILE A 4 -0.83 -66.10 -2.77
C ILE A 4 -1.59 -65.12 -3.70
N ALA A 5 -2.72 -65.52 -4.26
CA ALA A 5 -3.56 -64.64 -5.09
C ALA A 5 -4.19 -63.47 -4.30
N LEU A 6 -4.52 -63.68 -3.00
CA LEU A 6 -5.05 -62.64 -2.14
C LEU A 6 -3.98 -61.59 -1.76
N LEU A 7 -2.74 -62.04 -1.48
CA LEU A 7 -1.61 -61.14 -1.19
C LEU A 7 -1.21 -60.31 -2.41
N SER A 8 -1.24 -60.89 -3.61
CA SER A 8 -0.96 -60.14 -4.85
C SER A 8 -2.04 -59.11 -5.16
N PHE A 9 -3.30 -59.41 -4.85
CA PHE A 9 -4.42 -58.47 -5.07
C PHE A 9 -4.39 -57.29 -4.08
N VAL A 10 -4.06 -57.53 -2.80
CA VAL A 10 -3.89 -56.49 -1.80
C VAL A 10 -2.67 -55.61 -2.13
N ALA A 11 -1.55 -56.19 -2.56
CA ALA A 11 -0.36 -55.41 -3.00
C ALA A 11 -0.68 -54.53 -4.22
N PHE A 12 -1.51 -55.00 -5.14
CA PHE A 12 -1.93 -54.21 -6.33
C PHE A 12 -2.85 -53.05 -5.94
N ILE A 13 -3.75 -53.24 -4.97
CA ILE A 13 -4.64 -52.17 -4.47
C ILE A 13 -3.82 -51.12 -3.71
N VAL A 14 -2.84 -51.51 -2.88
CA VAL A 14 -1.96 -50.61 -2.17
C VAL A 14 -1.07 -49.81 -3.14
N LEU A 15 -0.53 -50.43 -4.18
CA LEU A 15 0.22 -49.74 -5.23
C LEU A 15 -0.66 -48.75 -6.02
N TYR A 16 -1.91 -49.16 -6.31
CA TYR A 16 -2.87 -48.29 -7.02
C TYR A 16 -3.32 -47.09 -6.15
N MET A 17 -3.50 -47.30 -4.83
CA MET A 17 -3.81 -46.22 -3.91
C MET A 17 -2.60 -45.26 -3.70
N LEU A 18 -1.39 -45.78 -3.66
CA LEU A 18 -0.19 -44.95 -3.62
C LEU A 18 0.03 -44.18 -4.92
N SER A 19 -0.32 -44.76 -6.07
CA SER A 19 -0.26 -44.09 -7.38
C SER A 19 -1.37 -43.05 -7.54
N ALA A 20 -2.54 -43.25 -6.92
CA ALA A 20 -3.65 -42.29 -6.94
C ALA A 20 -3.42 -41.12 -6.00
N CYS A 21 -2.71 -41.30 -4.87
CA CYS A 21 -2.29 -40.20 -3.98
C CYS A 21 -1.19 -39.32 -4.60
N ASN A 22 -0.42 -39.82 -5.59
CA ASN A 22 0.60 -39.06 -6.28
C ASN A 22 0.10 -38.30 -7.53
N LYS A 23 -1.21 -38.38 -7.84
CA LYS A 23 -1.83 -37.65 -8.96
C LYS A 23 -2.55 -36.40 -8.49
N GLY A 24 -1.92 -35.55 -7.66
CA GLY A 24 -2.61 -34.37 -7.15
C GLY A 24 -1.73 -33.23 -6.63
N GLN A 25 -0.44 -33.39 -6.59
CA GLN A 25 0.45 -32.23 -6.55
C GLN A 25 0.97 -31.99 -7.97
N LYS A 26 0.19 -31.30 -8.81
CA LYS A 26 0.81 -30.36 -9.72
C LYS A 26 1.59 -29.44 -8.78
N GLU A 27 2.93 -29.46 -8.83
CA GLU A 27 3.70 -28.27 -8.53
C GLU A 27 3.00 -27.18 -9.31
N VAL A 28 2.31 -26.28 -8.63
CA VAL A 28 1.89 -25.02 -9.20
C VAL A 28 3.22 -24.35 -9.47
N GLU A 29 3.68 -24.40 -10.71
CA GLU A 29 4.75 -23.56 -11.20
C GLU A 29 4.37 -22.17 -10.70
N SER A 30 5.14 -21.62 -9.77
CA SER A 30 4.90 -20.29 -9.20
C SER A 30 4.91 -19.33 -10.38
N THR A 31 3.76 -19.02 -10.91
CA THR A 31 3.64 -18.03 -11.98
C THR A 31 4.06 -16.70 -11.37
N LYS A 32 5.11 -16.10 -11.95
CA LYS A 32 5.60 -14.78 -11.52
C LYS A 32 4.50 -13.75 -11.73
N ALA A 33 4.41 -12.78 -10.81
CA ALA A 33 3.49 -11.68 -10.99
C ALA A 33 3.95 -10.79 -12.17
N LEU A 34 3.04 -10.59 -13.11
CA LEU A 34 3.24 -9.63 -14.19
C LEU A 34 2.90 -8.21 -13.71
N ASN A 35 1.83 -8.09 -12.95
CA ASN A 35 1.27 -6.85 -12.45
C ASN A 35 1.35 -6.79 -10.92
N VAL A 36 1.49 -5.58 -10.38
CA VAL A 36 1.43 -5.34 -8.94
C VAL A 36 0.46 -4.20 -8.66
N ILE A 37 -0.47 -4.41 -7.72
CA ILE A 37 -1.31 -3.37 -7.14
C ILE A 37 -0.97 -3.28 -5.66
N TYR A 38 -0.40 -2.16 -5.25
CA TYR A 38 0.12 -1.95 -3.90
C TYR A 38 -0.70 -0.91 -3.16
N PHE A 39 -1.47 -1.36 -2.18
CA PHE A 39 -2.31 -0.51 -1.34
C PHE A 39 -1.60 -0.11 -0.05
N ILE A 40 -1.72 1.17 0.29
CA ILE A 40 -1.26 1.73 1.57
C ILE A 40 -2.44 2.44 2.22
N GLY A 41 -2.90 1.94 3.38
CA GLY A 41 -3.87 2.64 4.21
C GLY A 41 -3.11 3.51 5.21
N ASP A 42 -3.01 4.82 4.95
CA ASP A 42 -2.30 5.74 5.84
C ASP A 42 -2.91 5.67 7.26
N GLY A 43 -2.07 5.46 8.26
CA GLY A 43 -2.48 5.37 9.65
C GLY A 43 -3.28 4.11 10.06
N THR A 44 -3.24 3.04 9.23
CA THR A 44 -4.16 1.90 9.33
C THR A 44 -3.49 0.65 9.90
N ALA A 45 -3.82 0.29 11.13
CA ALA A 45 -3.47 -1.01 11.70
C ALA A 45 -4.71 -1.90 11.88
N LEU A 46 -4.55 -3.05 12.52
CA LEU A 46 -5.65 -3.99 12.75
C LEU A 46 -6.85 -3.37 13.49
N PRO A 47 -6.67 -2.46 14.48
CA PRO A 47 -7.81 -1.84 15.14
C PRO A 47 -8.72 -1.04 14.20
N GLN A 48 -8.16 -0.26 13.26
CA GLN A 48 -8.93 0.54 12.30
C GLN A 48 -9.71 -0.37 11.34
N VAL A 49 -9.06 -1.40 10.79
CA VAL A 49 -9.71 -2.41 9.94
C VAL A 49 -10.86 -3.09 10.67
N TYR A 50 -10.61 -3.56 11.88
CA TYR A 50 -11.62 -4.28 12.64
C TYR A 50 -12.77 -3.37 13.12
N ALA A 51 -12.49 -2.10 13.42
CA ALA A 51 -13.50 -1.11 13.71
C ALA A 51 -14.47 -0.88 12.54
N GLY A 52 -13.96 -0.80 11.31
CA GLY A 52 -14.77 -0.74 10.10
C GLY A 52 -15.71 -1.93 9.95
N MET A 53 -15.19 -3.15 10.14
CA MET A 53 -15.98 -4.40 10.11
C MET A 53 -17.06 -4.42 11.20
N LEU A 54 -16.74 -4.02 12.42
CA LEU A 54 -17.69 -4.00 13.54
C LEU A 54 -18.80 -2.96 13.34
N ALA A 55 -18.45 -1.76 12.87
CA ALA A 55 -19.40 -0.65 12.74
C ALA A 55 -20.44 -0.93 11.64
N THR A 56 -19.98 -1.48 10.50
CA THR A 56 -20.84 -1.73 9.34
C THR A 56 -21.58 -3.06 9.42
N ARG A 57 -21.10 -4.00 10.23
CA ARG A 57 -21.57 -5.40 10.24
C ARG A 57 -21.48 -6.07 8.87
N GLN A 58 -20.56 -5.59 8.03
CA GLN A 58 -20.27 -6.13 6.71
C GLN A 58 -18.97 -6.92 6.73
N ASP A 59 -18.90 -7.92 5.88
CA ASP A 59 -17.66 -8.61 5.58
C ASP A 59 -16.83 -7.72 4.63
N LEU A 60 -15.95 -6.90 5.20
CA LEU A 60 -14.99 -6.15 4.40
C LEU A 60 -13.96 -7.11 3.76
N VAL A 61 -13.21 -6.61 2.80
CA VAL A 61 -12.32 -7.41 1.94
C VAL A 61 -11.18 -8.12 2.68
N PHE A 62 -10.72 -7.61 3.82
CA PHE A 62 -9.51 -8.07 4.50
C PHE A 62 -9.47 -9.56 4.89
N PRO A 63 -10.58 -10.20 5.33
CA PRO A 63 -10.59 -11.64 5.62
C PRO A 63 -10.46 -12.54 4.38
N GLN A 64 -10.57 -12.00 3.17
CA GLN A 64 -10.43 -12.77 1.93
C GLN A 64 -8.97 -13.05 1.56
N PHE A 65 -8.02 -12.34 2.17
CA PHE A 65 -6.60 -12.52 1.88
C PHE A 65 -6.06 -13.82 2.48
N PRO A 66 -5.44 -14.70 1.67
CA PRO A 66 -4.91 -15.97 2.14
C PRO A 66 -3.62 -15.84 2.94
N TYR A 67 -2.87 -14.75 2.75
CA TYR A 67 -1.59 -14.52 3.39
C TYR A 67 -1.60 -13.20 4.16
N ILE A 68 -1.27 -13.29 5.44
CA ILE A 68 -1.28 -12.16 6.37
C ILE A 68 0.02 -12.18 7.18
N GLY A 69 0.64 -11.02 7.33
CA GLY A 69 1.83 -10.81 8.14
C GLY A 69 1.73 -9.55 9.00
N VAL A 70 2.78 -9.30 9.74
CA VAL A 70 2.91 -8.15 10.65
C VAL A 70 4.16 -7.37 10.27
N VAL A 71 4.03 -6.05 10.20
CA VAL A 71 5.08 -5.14 9.73
C VAL A 71 5.46 -4.16 10.82
N ASP A 72 6.76 -4.11 11.14
CA ASP A 72 7.35 -3.10 12.01
C ASP A 72 7.69 -1.86 11.19
N THR A 73 7.23 -0.69 11.67
CA THR A 73 7.21 0.55 10.88
C THR A 73 8.15 1.66 11.40
N HIS A 74 8.92 1.43 12.47
CA HIS A 74 9.81 2.46 13.01
C HIS A 74 10.68 3.14 11.93
N SER A 75 11.01 4.42 12.13
CA SER A 75 11.93 5.15 11.27
C SER A 75 13.38 5.03 11.76
N SER A 76 14.34 5.52 10.98
CA SER A 76 15.76 5.55 11.44
C SER A 76 16.00 6.55 12.59
N SER A 77 15.08 7.48 12.83
CA SER A 77 15.23 8.53 13.84
C SER A 77 14.32 8.36 15.07
N ASN A 78 13.24 7.55 14.97
CA ASN A 78 12.22 7.45 16.00
C ASN A 78 11.53 6.09 15.99
N ASP A 79 11.11 5.61 17.16
CA ASP A 79 10.25 4.43 17.29
C ASP A 79 8.87 4.64 16.63
N ILE A 80 8.42 5.89 16.55
CA ILE A 80 7.18 6.29 15.88
C ILE A 80 7.54 6.99 14.58
N THR A 81 7.20 6.36 13.46
CA THR A 81 7.42 6.91 12.13
C THR A 81 6.38 7.96 11.75
N ASP A 82 6.69 8.79 10.76
CA ASP A 82 5.71 9.55 9.99
C ASP A 82 5.54 8.95 8.59
N SER A 83 4.52 9.40 7.85
CA SER A 83 4.22 8.88 6.51
C SER A 83 5.37 9.07 5.51
N ALA A 84 6.24 10.07 5.69
CA ALA A 84 7.40 10.27 4.82
C ALA A 84 8.45 9.18 5.02
N ALA A 85 8.80 8.89 6.25
CA ALA A 85 9.76 7.83 6.56
C ALA A 85 9.14 6.43 6.34
N GLY A 86 7.90 6.21 6.74
CA GLY A 86 7.16 4.98 6.50
C GLY A 86 7.02 4.69 5.01
N GLY A 87 6.53 5.66 4.21
CA GLY A 87 6.38 5.52 2.77
C GLY A 87 7.71 5.32 2.03
N THR A 88 8.79 6.00 2.47
CA THR A 88 10.13 5.78 1.92
C THR A 88 10.59 4.34 2.17
N ALA A 89 10.41 3.81 3.37
CA ALA A 89 10.77 2.43 3.68
C ALA A 89 9.95 1.41 2.89
N LEU A 90 8.65 1.65 2.71
CA LEU A 90 7.74 0.79 1.95
C LEU A 90 8.05 0.72 0.45
N CYS A 91 8.52 1.83 -0.14
CA CYS A 91 8.84 1.89 -1.57
C CYS A 91 10.32 1.65 -1.88
N SER A 92 11.19 1.65 -0.86
CA SER A 92 12.62 1.38 -0.98
C SER A 92 13.01 0.29 0.03
N ASP A 93 14.27 -0.07 0.10
CA ASP A 93 14.83 -0.99 1.09
C ASP A 93 15.56 -0.23 2.22
N HIS A 94 15.26 1.07 2.37
CA HIS A 94 15.95 1.95 3.32
C HIS A 94 14.99 2.57 4.34
N LYS A 95 15.38 2.52 5.62
CA LYS A 95 14.82 3.39 6.66
C LYS A 95 15.34 4.81 6.45
N THR A 96 14.54 5.82 6.81
CA THR A 96 14.95 7.22 6.78
C THR A 96 14.45 7.99 8.00
N LYS A 97 14.87 9.26 8.13
CA LYS A 97 14.41 10.16 9.20
C LYS A 97 12.99 10.63 8.93
N ASN A 98 12.22 10.84 9.98
CA ASN A 98 10.89 11.45 9.86
C ASN A 98 10.95 12.75 9.03
N ALA A 99 9.91 12.98 8.24
CA ALA A 99 9.75 14.07 7.28
C ALA A 99 10.59 13.97 5.99
N MET A 100 11.53 13.05 5.87
CA MET A 100 12.37 12.90 4.67
C MET A 100 11.68 11.99 3.63
N VAL A 101 11.73 12.38 2.36
CA VAL A 101 11.00 11.74 1.26
C VAL A 101 11.98 11.18 0.23
N GLY A 102 11.93 9.87 -0.03
CA GLY A 102 12.69 9.22 -1.09
C GLY A 102 14.22 9.31 -0.96
N MET A 103 14.73 9.52 0.24
CA MET A 103 16.15 9.66 0.56
C MET A 103 16.48 8.82 1.79
N ASN A 104 17.73 8.35 1.89
CA ASN A 104 18.24 7.72 3.11
C ASN A 104 18.58 8.77 4.20
N PRO A 105 18.96 8.39 5.43
CA PRO A 105 19.28 9.31 6.51
C PRO A 105 20.39 10.33 6.21
N ASP A 106 21.24 10.03 5.25
CA ASP A 106 22.36 10.90 4.81
C ASP A 106 21.96 11.84 3.67
N SER A 107 20.66 11.92 3.35
CA SER A 107 20.10 12.71 2.25
C SER A 107 20.56 12.25 0.86
N ILE A 108 20.87 10.97 0.71
CA ILE A 108 21.16 10.36 -0.58
C ILE A 108 19.84 9.81 -1.14
N PRO A 109 19.47 10.13 -2.40
CA PRO A 109 18.30 9.56 -3.05
C PRO A 109 18.33 8.03 -3.07
N VAL A 110 17.22 7.39 -2.70
CA VAL A 110 17.08 5.92 -2.74
C VAL A 110 16.24 5.51 -3.94
N LYS A 111 16.50 4.31 -4.47
CA LYS A 111 15.78 3.77 -5.61
C LYS A 111 14.44 3.18 -5.17
N THR A 112 13.36 3.63 -5.79
CA THR A 112 12.00 3.24 -5.42
C THR A 112 11.45 2.09 -6.26
N LEU A 113 10.38 1.44 -5.77
CA LEU A 113 9.62 0.45 -6.54
C LEU A 113 9.18 1.01 -7.89
N LEU A 114 8.62 2.22 -7.91
CA LEU A 114 8.12 2.85 -9.14
C LEU A 114 9.24 3.02 -10.17
N GLU A 115 10.43 3.48 -9.75
CA GLU A 115 11.61 3.60 -10.61
C GLU A 115 12.07 2.23 -11.16
N VAL A 116 12.11 1.19 -10.29
CA VAL A 116 12.49 -0.16 -10.73
C VAL A 116 11.49 -0.71 -11.75
N PHE A 117 10.20 -0.59 -11.50
CA PHE A 117 9.18 -1.09 -12.43
C PHE A 117 9.24 -0.38 -13.79
N HIS A 118 9.42 0.95 -13.80
CA HIS A 118 9.61 1.72 -15.01
C HIS A 118 10.85 1.28 -15.81
N GLU A 119 12.00 1.09 -15.15
CA GLU A 119 13.24 0.60 -15.78
C GLU A 119 13.08 -0.81 -16.41
N GLN A 120 12.12 -1.59 -15.90
CA GLN A 120 11.76 -2.89 -16.50
C GLN A 120 10.72 -2.76 -17.62
N GLY A 121 10.44 -1.55 -18.09
CA GLY A 121 9.51 -1.27 -19.18
C GLY A 121 8.05 -1.49 -18.81
N LYS A 122 7.71 -1.45 -17.51
CA LYS A 122 6.33 -1.55 -17.03
C LYS A 122 5.67 -0.18 -16.94
N GLU A 123 4.37 -0.14 -17.16
CA GLU A 123 3.60 1.07 -16.91
C GLU A 123 3.39 1.28 -15.40
N THR A 124 3.33 2.54 -14.95
CA THR A 124 3.26 2.87 -13.52
C THR A 124 2.14 3.86 -13.23
N GLY A 125 1.54 3.77 -12.05
CA GLY A 125 0.48 4.65 -11.63
C GLY A 125 0.44 4.91 -10.13
N LEU A 126 -0.14 6.05 -9.76
CA LEU A 126 -0.35 6.49 -8.39
C LEU A 126 -1.79 6.99 -8.22
N ILE A 127 -2.48 6.52 -7.18
CA ILE A 127 -3.83 6.95 -6.81
C ILE A 127 -3.87 7.28 -5.33
N VAL A 128 -4.40 8.43 -4.96
CA VAL A 128 -4.50 8.86 -3.55
C VAL A 128 -5.79 9.61 -3.27
N THR A 129 -6.22 9.64 -2.02
CA THR A 129 -7.31 10.50 -1.55
C THR A 129 -6.82 11.78 -0.86
N SER A 130 -5.50 11.96 -0.75
CA SER A 130 -4.82 13.18 -0.32
C SER A 130 -4.40 14.08 -1.50
N TYR A 131 -3.45 14.99 -1.25
CA TYR A 131 -2.65 15.59 -2.33
C TYR A 131 -1.83 14.51 -3.01
N ILE A 132 -1.74 14.53 -4.32
CA ILE A 132 -0.77 13.68 -5.02
C ILE A 132 0.67 14.01 -4.63
N THR A 133 0.91 15.19 -4.07
CA THR A 133 2.17 15.66 -3.51
C THR A 133 2.31 15.40 -1.99
N HIS A 134 1.36 14.65 -1.37
CA HIS A 134 1.47 14.25 0.04
C HIS A 134 2.66 13.29 0.24
N ALA A 135 3.06 13.10 1.48
CA ALA A 135 4.29 12.37 1.80
C ALA A 135 4.31 10.95 1.21
N THR A 136 3.26 10.18 1.41
CA THR A 136 3.21 8.77 1.01
C THR A 136 3.38 8.57 -0.50
N PRO A 137 2.57 9.19 -1.39
CA PRO A 137 2.80 9.07 -2.83
C PRO A 137 4.12 9.68 -3.27
N ALA A 138 4.53 10.82 -2.67
CA ALA A 138 5.77 11.50 -3.01
C ALA A 138 7.00 10.59 -2.82
N CYS A 139 7.01 9.69 -1.83
CA CYS A 139 8.10 8.75 -1.60
C CYS A 139 8.40 7.86 -2.82
N PHE A 140 7.43 7.62 -3.69
CA PHE A 140 7.60 6.76 -4.85
C PHE A 140 8.31 7.45 -6.02
N TYR A 141 8.30 8.80 -6.10
CA TYR A 141 8.82 9.54 -7.26
C TYR A 141 9.67 10.75 -6.92
N ALA A 142 9.53 11.34 -5.73
CA ALA A 142 10.24 12.56 -5.35
C ALA A 142 11.39 12.29 -4.36
N LYS A 143 12.37 13.18 -4.37
CA LYS A 143 13.56 13.14 -3.51
C LYS A 143 13.72 14.53 -2.88
N VAL A 144 13.19 14.70 -1.68
CA VAL A 144 13.27 15.98 -0.95
C VAL A 144 13.57 15.75 0.54
N PRO A 145 14.37 16.65 1.18
CA PRO A 145 14.72 16.52 2.59
C PRO A 145 13.53 16.74 3.53
N HIS A 146 12.40 17.29 3.05
CA HIS A 146 11.25 17.55 3.89
C HIS A 146 9.91 17.50 3.14
N ARG A 147 8.97 16.68 3.63
CA ARG A 147 7.64 16.39 3.05
C ARG A 147 6.76 17.62 2.78
N ARG A 148 7.04 18.77 3.39
CA ARG A 148 6.29 20.02 3.16
C ARG A 148 6.78 20.82 1.96
N GLN A 149 7.77 20.35 1.23
CA GLN A 149 8.25 20.96 -0.02
C GLN A 149 7.31 20.61 -1.19
N TYR A 150 6.02 20.86 -1.01
CA TYR A 150 4.97 20.45 -1.96
C TYR A 150 5.19 20.95 -3.39
N GLU A 151 5.73 22.16 -3.54
CA GLU A 151 6.00 22.75 -4.85
C GLU A 151 7.18 22.07 -5.56
N ASP A 152 8.22 21.68 -4.82
CA ASP A 152 9.35 20.92 -5.35
C ASP A 152 8.93 19.48 -5.70
N ILE A 153 8.06 18.88 -4.87
CA ILE A 153 7.47 17.56 -5.13
C ILE A 153 6.59 17.60 -6.39
N ALA A 154 5.76 18.66 -6.54
CA ALA A 154 4.94 18.84 -7.74
C ALA A 154 5.79 19.01 -9.01
N MET A 155 6.90 19.73 -8.91
CA MET A 155 7.84 19.89 -10.02
C MET A 155 8.44 18.56 -10.44
N GLN A 156 8.93 17.76 -9.47
CA GLN A 156 9.49 16.44 -9.75
C GLN A 156 8.46 15.50 -10.37
N MET A 157 7.18 15.54 -9.91
CA MET A 157 6.11 14.76 -10.53
C MET A 157 5.85 15.19 -11.98
N ALA A 158 5.78 16.50 -12.23
CA ALA A 158 5.52 17.02 -13.57
C ALA A 158 6.61 16.61 -14.58
N GLU A 159 7.87 16.63 -14.14
CA GLU A 159 9.04 16.28 -14.95
C GLU A 159 9.32 14.77 -15.00
N ALA A 160 8.63 13.96 -14.19
CA ALA A 160 8.84 12.52 -14.15
C ALA A 160 8.50 11.85 -15.49
N ASP A 161 9.39 11.00 -15.97
CA ASP A 161 9.16 10.12 -17.11
C ASP A 161 8.67 8.72 -16.70
N ASN A 162 8.83 8.40 -15.43
CA ASN A 162 8.49 7.12 -14.82
C ASN A 162 7.07 7.06 -14.20
N ILE A 163 6.18 7.99 -14.54
CA ILE A 163 4.78 7.99 -14.13
C ILE A 163 3.88 8.06 -15.37
N ASN A 164 3.05 7.04 -15.58
CA ASN A 164 2.06 7.01 -16.66
C ASN A 164 0.74 7.67 -16.22
N LEU A 165 0.28 7.42 -15.00
CA LEU A 165 -0.90 8.06 -14.48
C LEU A 165 -0.78 8.47 -13.01
N ALA A 166 -1.43 9.58 -12.65
CA ALA A 166 -1.52 10.06 -11.28
C ALA A 166 -2.93 10.61 -11.02
N ILE A 167 -3.60 10.11 -9.96
CA ILE A 167 -4.97 10.51 -9.64
C ILE A 167 -5.04 10.92 -8.16
N GLY A 168 -5.53 12.13 -7.88
CA GLY A 168 -5.67 12.62 -6.51
C GLY A 168 -6.06 14.10 -6.44
N GLY A 169 -5.87 14.67 -5.25
CA GLY A 169 -6.01 16.12 -5.01
C GLY A 169 -4.68 16.86 -5.15
N GLY A 170 -4.66 18.12 -4.70
CA GLY A 170 -3.45 18.94 -4.63
C GLY A 170 -3.18 19.81 -5.86
N ARG A 171 -4.18 20.07 -6.68
CA ARG A 171 -4.10 20.91 -7.90
C ARG A 171 -3.43 22.26 -7.64
N LYS A 172 -3.65 22.86 -6.46
CA LYS A 172 -3.04 24.12 -6.07
C LYS A 172 -1.49 24.12 -6.11
N HIS A 173 -0.84 22.98 -5.86
CA HIS A 173 0.61 22.87 -5.90
C HIS A 173 1.20 22.93 -7.31
N PHE A 174 0.34 22.80 -8.32
CA PHE A 174 0.69 22.85 -9.74
C PHE A 174 0.35 24.22 -10.38
N ASN A 175 -0.78 24.85 -10.01
CA ASN A 175 -1.24 26.07 -10.67
C ASN A 175 -1.38 27.32 -9.75
N GLN A 176 -1.20 27.17 -8.42
CA GLN A 176 -1.26 28.28 -7.47
C GLN A 176 0.06 28.38 -6.69
N ARG A 177 1.15 28.27 -7.40
CA ARG A 177 2.52 28.22 -6.86
C ARG A 177 3.04 29.61 -6.49
N LYS A 178 3.95 29.66 -5.51
CA LYS A 178 4.60 30.91 -5.09
C LYS A 178 5.55 31.50 -6.15
N ASP A 179 6.13 30.63 -6.98
CA ASP A 179 6.98 31.02 -8.10
C ASP A 179 6.19 31.52 -9.34
N SER A 180 4.86 31.52 -9.24
CA SER A 180 3.94 31.93 -10.33
C SER A 180 4.01 31.05 -11.60
N VAL A 181 4.65 29.89 -11.53
CA VAL A 181 4.69 28.93 -12.64
C VAL A 181 3.38 28.14 -12.67
N ASN A 182 2.70 28.08 -13.82
CA ASN A 182 1.59 27.17 -14.03
C ASN A 182 2.12 25.82 -14.55
N LEU A 183 2.35 24.89 -13.64
CA LEU A 183 2.85 23.56 -14.01
C LEU A 183 1.83 22.76 -14.85
N ILE A 184 0.53 22.99 -14.70
CA ILE A 184 -0.48 22.29 -15.51
C ILE A 184 -0.29 22.64 -16.98
N GLU A 185 -0.17 23.92 -17.30
CA GLU A 185 0.11 24.35 -18.69
C GLU A 185 1.41 23.78 -19.22
N ARG A 186 2.45 23.73 -18.40
CA ARG A 186 3.75 23.15 -18.78
C ARG A 186 3.64 21.62 -18.99
N MET A 187 2.91 20.92 -18.13
CA MET A 187 2.64 19.48 -18.24
C MET A 187 1.96 19.17 -19.58
N GLU A 188 0.95 19.94 -19.97
CA GLU A 188 0.19 19.70 -21.19
C GLU A 188 0.95 20.11 -22.45
N ASN A 189 1.64 21.25 -22.43
CA ASN A 189 2.28 21.82 -23.64
C ASN A 189 3.69 21.30 -23.90
N GLU A 190 4.43 20.89 -22.87
CA GLU A 190 5.86 20.58 -22.96
C GLU A 190 6.21 19.16 -22.51
N LEU A 191 5.50 18.60 -21.51
CA LEU A 191 5.89 17.37 -20.82
C LEU A 191 5.02 16.15 -21.20
N GLY A 192 4.08 16.32 -22.15
CA GLY A 192 3.30 15.25 -22.73
C GLY A 192 2.19 14.68 -21.85
N TRP A 193 1.86 15.36 -20.76
CA TRP A 193 0.72 15.00 -19.92
C TRP A 193 -0.60 15.47 -20.52
N LYS A 194 -1.66 14.75 -20.17
CA LYS A 194 -3.03 15.23 -20.26
C LYS A 194 -3.60 15.41 -18.86
N VAL A 195 -4.05 16.61 -18.51
CA VAL A 195 -4.47 16.92 -17.13
C VAL A 195 -5.99 17.11 -17.08
N TYR A 196 -6.62 16.30 -16.23
CA TYR A 196 -8.06 16.35 -15.99
C TYR A 196 -8.35 16.92 -14.59
N ASP A 197 -9.54 17.45 -14.40
CA ASP A 197 -10.07 17.92 -13.12
C ASP A 197 -11.13 16.98 -12.50
N THR A 198 -11.55 15.98 -13.24
CA THR A 198 -12.50 14.95 -12.79
C THR A 198 -12.14 13.57 -13.34
N LEU A 199 -12.75 12.53 -12.79
CA LEU A 199 -12.68 11.16 -13.34
C LEU A 199 -13.59 10.95 -14.55
N ASP A 200 -14.41 11.95 -14.89
CA ASP A 200 -15.37 11.81 -15.99
C ASP A 200 -14.68 12.04 -17.34
N ASN A 201 -15.04 11.21 -18.31
CA ASN A 201 -14.57 11.33 -19.71
C ASN A 201 -13.04 11.23 -19.88
N ILE A 202 -12.33 10.50 -19.00
CA ILE A 202 -10.92 10.22 -19.20
C ILE A 202 -10.76 9.35 -20.44
N ASP A 203 -9.84 9.77 -21.31
CA ASP A 203 -9.38 8.95 -22.41
C ASP A 203 -8.38 7.89 -21.86
N VAL A 204 -8.89 6.69 -21.60
CA VAL A 204 -8.10 5.57 -21.06
C VAL A 204 -7.05 5.05 -22.04
N THR A 205 -7.09 5.47 -23.31
CA THR A 205 -6.03 5.15 -24.31
C THR A 205 -4.84 6.10 -24.18
N CYS A 206 -5.00 7.23 -23.49
CA CYS A 206 -3.92 8.15 -23.19
C CYS A 206 -2.93 7.49 -22.21
N LYS A 207 -1.66 7.41 -22.61
CA LYS A 207 -0.63 6.70 -21.84
C LYS A 207 0.08 7.57 -20.80
N LYS A 208 -0.21 8.88 -20.72
CA LYS A 208 0.36 9.78 -19.71
C LYS A 208 -0.66 10.84 -19.31
N TYR A 209 -1.31 10.66 -18.15
CA TYR A 209 -2.29 11.63 -17.67
C TYR A 209 -2.27 11.82 -16.15
N ALA A 210 -2.75 12.98 -15.71
CA ALA A 210 -3.02 13.28 -14.32
C ALA A 210 -4.48 13.69 -14.11
N VAL A 211 -5.10 13.23 -13.03
CA VAL A 211 -6.39 13.74 -12.55
C VAL A 211 -6.12 14.47 -11.25
N LEU A 212 -6.18 15.80 -11.29
CA LEU A 212 -6.00 16.67 -10.15
C LEU A 212 -7.38 17.22 -9.74
N ALA A 213 -8.16 16.36 -9.05
CA ALA A 213 -9.61 16.54 -8.90
C ALA A 213 -10.03 17.54 -7.83
N ASN A 214 -9.09 18.02 -7.00
CA ASN A 214 -9.36 19.04 -6.00
C ASN A 214 -8.11 19.91 -5.76
N ASP A 215 -8.30 21.18 -5.43
CA ASP A 215 -7.19 22.05 -5.01
C ASP A 215 -6.54 21.58 -3.71
N GLY A 216 -7.37 21.14 -2.77
CA GLY A 216 -7.00 20.54 -1.50
C GLY A 216 -6.80 19.02 -1.58
N HIS A 217 -6.85 18.36 -0.42
CA HIS A 217 -7.10 16.92 -0.36
C HIS A 217 -8.47 16.61 -0.96
N MET A 218 -8.69 15.40 -1.40
CA MET A 218 -10.05 15.01 -1.78
C MET A 218 -10.99 15.19 -0.57
N PRO A 219 -12.28 15.45 -0.77
CA PRO A 219 -13.24 15.43 0.33
C PRO A 219 -13.25 14.07 1.05
N PRO A 220 -13.73 13.98 2.31
CA PRO A 220 -13.95 12.71 2.98
C PRO A 220 -14.82 11.73 2.17
N ALA A 221 -14.70 10.43 2.42
CA ALA A 221 -15.41 9.38 1.69
C ALA A 221 -16.92 9.61 1.62
N ALA A 222 -17.54 10.08 2.70
CA ALA A 222 -18.96 10.42 2.76
C ALA A 222 -19.38 11.52 1.76
N GLU A 223 -18.44 12.36 1.31
CA GLU A 223 -18.69 13.47 0.38
C GLU A 223 -18.20 13.17 -1.04
N ARG A 224 -17.02 12.49 -1.17
CA ARG A 224 -16.45 12.17 -2.49
C ARG A 224 -17.10 10.95 -3.15
N GLY A 225 -17.93 10.19 -2.41
CA GLY A 225 -18.57 8.98 -2.91
C GLY A 225 -17.55 7.90 -3.30
N ASP A 226 -17.77 7.24 -4.42
CA ASP A 226 -16.97 6.13 -4.93
C ASP A 226 -15.67 6.53 -5.66
N PHE A 227 -15.11 7.71 -5.36
CA PHE A 227 -13.94 8.23 -6.06
C PHE A 227 -12.77 7.26 -6.07
N LEU A 228 -12.39 6.66 -4.92
CA LEU A 228 -11.23 5.78 -4.83
C LEU A 228 -11.42 4.47 -5.61
N PRO A 229 -12.49 3.69 -5.42
CA PRO A 229 -12.73 2.49 -6.23
C PRO A 229 -12.90 2.78 -7.73
N ARG A 230 -13.52 3.92 -8.11
CA ARG A 230 -13.59 4.35 -9.51
C ARG A 230 -12.22 4.70 -10.08
N SER A 231 -11.37 5.34 -9.30
CA SER A 231 -9.98 5.65 -9.70
C SER A 231 -9.19 4.38 -9.99
N VAL A 232 -9.27 3.37 -9.11
CA VAL A 232 -8.65 2.06 -9.33
C VAL A 232 -9.18 1.41 -10.61
N LYS A 233 -10.49 1.38 -10.78
CA LYS A 233 -11.13 0.82 -11.99
C LYS A 233 -10.70 1.54 -13.28
N THR A 234 -10.54 2.86 -13.22
CA THR A 234 -10.09 3.68 -14.37
C THR A 234 -8.63 3.40 -14.68
N ALA A 235 -7.76 3.37 -13.65
CA ALA A 235 -6.35 3.04 -13.81
C ALA A 235 -6.13 1.64 -14.40
N LEU A 236 -6.88 0.64 -13.92
CA LEU A 236 -6.81 -0.73 -14.43
C LEU A 236 -7.23 -0.85 -15.91
N LYS A 237 -8.15 -0.01 -16.39
CA LYS A 237 -8.50 0.07 -17.83
C LYS A 237 -7.36 0.66 -18.67
N THR A 238 -6.56 1.57 -18.10
CA THR A 238 -5.42 2.19 -18.79
C THR A 238 -4.20 1.28 -18.78
N LEU A 239 -3.89 0.70 -17.62
CA LEU A 239 -2.66 -0.07 -17.39
C LEU A 239 -2.81 -1.55 -17.75
N GLY A 240 -4.03 -2.08 -17.74
CA GLY A 240 -4.28 -3.51 -17.92
C GLY A 240 -3.86 -4.07 -19.29
N ASP A 241 -3.77 -3.22 -20.31
CA ASP A 241 -3.32 -3.57 -21.66
C ASP A 241 -1.79 -3.44 -21.83
N ALA A 242 -1.03 -3.14 -20.76
CA ALA A 242 0.43 -3.01 -20.83
C ALA A 242 1.08 -4.37 -21.08
N GLU A 243 1.79 -4.51 -22.21
CA GLU A 243 2.44 -5.76 -22.63
C GLU A 243 3.39 -6.33 -21.57
N ASN A 244 4.17 -5.45 -20.94
CA ASN A 244 5.11 -5.81 -19.88
C ASN A 244 4.52 -5.78 -18.48
N GLY A 245 3.20 -5.51 -18.36
CA GLY A 245 2.51 -5.35 -17.09
C GLY A 245 2.72 -3.98 -16.44
N PHE A 246 2.26 -3.83 -15.20
CA PHE A 246 2.23 -2.54 -14.52
C PHE A 246 2.52 -2.63 -13.01
N PHE A 247 2.82 -1.46 -12.44
CA PHE A 247 2.83 -1.19 -11.00
C PHE A 247 1.84 -0.06 -10.70
N LEU A 248 0.91 -0.30 -9.79
CA LEU A 248 -0.08 0.68 -9.34
C LEU A 248 -0.02 0.81 -7.82
N MET A 249 0.36 1.99 -7.32
CA MET A 249 0.23 2.35 -5.92
C MET A 249 -1.12 3.02 -5.68
N VAL A 250 -1.82 2.59 -4.65
CA VAL A 250 -3.12 3.13 -4.24
C VAL A 250 -3.11 3.46 -2.75
N GLU A 251 -3.48 4.68 -2.40
CA GLU A 251 -3.49 5.11 -1.00
C GLU A 251 -4.89 5.49 -0.53
N GLY A 252 -5.32 4.87 0.58
CA GLY A 252 -6.43 5.32 1.41
C GLY A 252 -5.90 6.34 2.42
N SER A 253 -5.68 7.58 1.98
CA SER A 253 -4.89 8.57 2.71
C SER A 253 -5.59 9.15 3.95
N GLN A 254 -6.93 9.08 4.02
CA GLN A 254 -7.69 9.86 4.99
C GLN A 254 -8.15 9.04 6.20
N ILE A 255 -7.80 7.77 6.29
CA ILE A 255 -7.96 6.98 7.53
C ILE A 255 -7.10 7.62 8.64
N ASP A 256 -5.88 8.01 8.30
CA ASP A 256 -4.98 8.76 9.18
C ASP A 256 -5.59 10.09 9.65
N PHE A 257 -6.13 10.89 8.72
CA PHE A 257 -6.74 12.19 9.06
C PHE A 257 -7.90 12.04 10.04
N ALA A 258 -8.74 11.02 9.84
CA ALA A 258 -9.85 10.71 10.72
C ALA A 258 -9.36 10.27 12.11
N CYS A 259 -8.30 9.45 12.18
CA CYS A 259 -7.69 9.01 13.43
C CYS A 259 -6.99 10.17 14.17
N HIS A 260 -6.33 11.08 13.46
CA HIS A 260 -5.79 12.32 14.04
C HIS A 260 -6.88 13.20 14.67
N ALA A 261 -8.06 13.25 14.04
CA ALA A 261 -9.23 13.95 14.57
C ALA A 261 -9.95 13.17 15.66
N ASN A 262 -9.60 11.90 15.92
CA ASN A 262 -10.33 10.97 16.78
C ASN A 262 -11.82 10.83 16.37
N ASP A 263 -12.08 10.95 15.06
CA ASP A 263 -13.43 10.85 14.49
C ASP A 263 -13.69 9.45 13.96
N SER A 264 -14.46 8.68 14.75
CA SER A 264 -14.74 7.28 14.43
C SER A 264 -15.66 7.11 13.20
N ALA A 265 -16.59 8.04 12.96
CA ALA A 265 -17.48 7.92 11.81
C ALA A 265 -16.71 8.16 10.52
N TYR A 266 -15.92 9.22 10.49
CA TYR A 266 -15.01 9.51 9.38
C TYR A 266 -14.05 8.34 9.11
N MET A 267 -13.40 7.81 10.16
CA MET A 267 -12.47 6.68 10.03
C MET A 267 -13.15 5.43 9.45
N VAL A 268 -14.37 5.10 9.90
CA VAL A 268 -15.13 3.95 9.39
C VAL A 268 -15.46 4.13 7.91
N ASP A 269 -15.93 5.31 7.50
CA ASP A 269 -16.26 5.60 6.10
C ASP A 269 -15.03 5.47 5.19
N GLU A 270 -13.86 5.94 5.64
CA GLU A 270 -12.59 5.82 4.91
C GLU A 270 -12.12 4.36 4.80
N VAL A 271 -12.22 3.57 5.86
CA VAL A 271 -11.88 2.14 5.85
C VAL A 271 -12.79 1.36 4.89
N VAL A 272 -14.07 1.69 4.84
CA VAL A 272 -15.04 1.07 3.94
C VAL A 272 -14.73 1.41 2.48
N ASP A 273 -14.49 2.69 2.16
CA ASP A 273 -14.10 3.13 0.82
C ASP A 273 -12.79 2.47 0.35
N PHE A 274 -11.81 2.40 1.25
CA PHE A 274 -10.55 1.68 1.00
C PHE A 274 -10.77 0.20 0.73
N SER A 275 -11.64 -0.46 1.50
CA SER A 275 -12.03 -1.86 1.29
C SER A 275 -12.68 -2.09 -0.08
N TYR A 276 -13.54 -1.18 -0.55
CA TYR A 276 -14.13 -1.27 -1.88
C TYR A 276 -13.10 -1.09 -3.00
N ALA A 277 -12.12 -0.21 -2.81
CA ALA A 277 -11.03 -0.05 -3.77
C ALA A 277 -10.14 -1.30 -3.86
N ILE A 278 -9.87 -1.94 -2.73
CA ILE A 278 -9.13 -3.22 -2.67
C ILE A 278 -9.95 -4.33 -3.36
N GLN A 279 -11.28 -4.37 -3.17
CA GLN A 279 -12.13 -5.37 -3.82
C GLN A 279 -12.02 -5.28 -5.35
N VAL A 280 -12.02 -4.07 -5.92
CA VAL A 280 -11.81 -3.88 -7.37
C VAL A 280 -10.48 -4.51 -7.84
N ALA A 281 -9.43 -4.39 -7.04
CA ALA A 281 -8.14 -4.97 -7.37
C ALA A 281 -8.11 -6.50 -7.23
N LEU A 282 -8.79 -7.06 -6.22
CA LEU A 282 -8.91 -8.51 -6.06
C LEU A 282 -9.72 -9.13 -7.21
N ASP A 283 -10.84 -8.52 -7.59
CA ASP A 283 -11.64 -8.96 -8.73
C ASP A 283 -10.79 -9.00 -10.01
N TYR A 284 -10.00 -7.95 -10.25
CA TYR A 284 -9.05 -7.90 -11.37
C TYR A 284 -7.98 -8.99 -11.28
N ALA A 285 -7.40 -9.20 -10.10
CA ALA A 285 -6.36 -10.20 -9.90
C ALA A 285 -6.89 -11.64 -10.07
N GLU A 286 -8.12 -11.91 -9.63
CA GLU A 286 -8.79 -13.20 -9.82
C GLU A 286 -9.08 -13.46 -11.31
N GLU A 287 -9.57 -12.44 -12.03
CA GLU A 287 -9.88 -12.57 -13.46
C GLU A 287 -8.62 -12.84 -14.31
N HIS A 288 -7.49 -12.21 -14.00
CA HIS A 288 -6.27 -12.27 -14.84
C HIS A 288 -5.24 -13.30 -14.35
N GLY A 289 -5.23 -13.66 -13.08
CA GLY A 289 -4.37 -14.71 -12.50
C GLY A 289 -2.87 -14.39 -12.41
N ASN A 290 -2.43 -13.23 -12.90
CA ASN A 290 -1.01 -12.80 -12.98
C ASN A 290 -0.71 -11.53 -12.18
N THR A 291 -1.59 -11.15 -11.28
CA THR A 291 -1.51 -9.89 -10.53
C THR A 291 -1.31 -10.16 -9.05
N LEU A 292 -0.26 -9.58 -8.48
CA LEU A 292 -0.03 -9.53 -7.03
C LEU A 292 -0.74 -8.31 -6.46
N VAL A 293 -1.58 -8.52 -5.45
CA VAL A 293 -2.19 -7.45 -4.64
C VAL A 293 -1.57 -7.50 -3.25
N VAL A 294 -0.97 -6.40 -2.83
CA VAL A 294 -0.40 -6.23 -1.48
C VAL A 294 -1.09 -5.05 -0.81
N VAL A 295 -1.55 -5.22 0.41
CA VAL A 295 -2.20 -4.17 1.22
C VAL A 295 -1.46 -4.04 2.54
N THR A 296 -0.99 -2.85 2.89
CA THR A 296 -0.35 -2.56 4.18
C THR A 296 -0.65 -1.13 4.64
N ALA A 297 0.06 -0.66 5.63
CA ALA A 297 0.03 0.72 6.11
C ALA A 297 1.45 1.22 6.38
N ASP A 298 1.61 2.51 6.44
CA ASP A 298 2.88 3.16 6.77
C ASP A 298 3.09 3.26 8.30
N HIS A 299 2.03 3.41 9.08
CA HIS A 299 1.99 3.40 10.57
C HIS A 299 0.55 3.20 11.09
N GLU A 300 0.41 3.19 12.40
CA GLU A 300 -0.88 3.30 13.09
C GLU A 300 -1.08 4.73 13.58
N THR A 301 -2.34 5.21 13.60
CA THR A 301 -2.72 6.53 14.11
C THR A 301 -3.87 6.42 15.10
N GLY A 302 -3.78 7.21 16.19
CA GLY A 302 -4.84 7.38 17.18
C GLY A 302 -4.75 6.44 18.38
N GLY A 303 -4.00 5.35 18.30
CA GLY A 303 -3.98 4.33 19.35
C GLY A 303 -5.37 3.80 19.65
N LEU A 304 -6.10 3.42 18.58
CA LEU A 304 -7.49 3.00 18.65
C LEU A 304 -7.66 1.71 19.44
N THR A 305 -8.59 1.73 20.36
CA THR A 305 -9.04 0.54 21.10
C THR A 305 -10.56 0.45 21.14
N MET A 306 -11.09 -0.73 21.39
CA MET A 306 -12.53 -1.01 21.38
C MET A 306 -13.00 -1.67 22.70
N PRO A 307 -12.90 -0.97 23.85
CA PRO A 307 -13.27 -1.54 25.12
C PRO A 307 -14.80 -1.57 25.33
N ASP A 308 -15.25 -2.46 26.22
CA ASP A 308 -16.56 -2.40 26.82
C ASP A 308 -16.55 -1.43 28.02
N LYS A 309 -16.98 -0.19 27.80
CA LYS A 309 -17.04 0.83 28.88
C LYS A 309 -18.11 0.57 29.93
N GLN A 310 -19.07 -0.32 29.65
CA GLN A 310 -20.19 -0.58 30.56
C GLN A 310 -20.04 -1.86 31.40
N GLY A 311 -19.01 -2.67 31.12
CA GLY A 311 -18.76 -3.94 31.80
C GLY A 311 -19.83 -5.01 31.53
N LYS A 312 -20.63 -4.85 30.48
CA LYS A 312 -21.73 -5.74 30.13
C LYS A 312 -21.48 -6.58 28.87
N TYR A 313 -20.34 -6.42 28.25
CA TYR A 313 -19.94 -7.09 26.99
C TYR A 313 -20.94 -6.92 25.84
N THR A 314 -21.77 -5.88 25.88
CA THR A 314 -22.87 -5.66 24.92
C THR A 314 -22.65 -4.50 23.97
N ASN A 315 -21.79 -3.54 24.34
CA ASN A 315 -21.56 -2.33 23.57
C ASN A 315 -20.05 -2.07 23.40
N VAL A 316 -19.62 -1.96 22.16
CA VAL A 316 -18.25 -1.56 21.80
C VAL A 316 -18.19 -0.03 21.72
N SER A 317 -17.19 0.56 22.35
CA SER A 317 -16.90 1.99 22.24
C SER A 317 -15.55 2.15 21.52
N PHE A 318 -15.49 3.03 20.56
CA PHE A 318 -14.22 3.40 19.93
C PHE A 318 -13.52 4.44 20.80
N CYS A 319 -12.28 4.16 21.18
CA CYS A 319 -11.50 4.97 22.11
C CYS A 319 -10.10 5.19 21.54
N TYR A 320 -9.75 6.44 21.39
CA TYR A 320 -8.43 6.86 20.96
C TYR A 320 -7.58 7.25 22.17
N SER A 321 -6.35 6.80 22.23
CA SER A 321 -5.39 7.15 23.29
C SER A 321 -4.60 8.41 22.97
N THR A 322 -4.54 8.81 21.70
CA THR A 322 -3.81 9.97 21.23
C THR A 322 -4.47 10.55 19.97
N GLY A 323 -4.12 11.75 19.58
CA GLY A 323 -4.38 12.33 18.25
C GLY A 323 -3.13 12.30 17.37
N SER A 324 -2.19 11.38 17.59
CA SER A 324 -0.96 11.23 16.84
C SER A 324 -0.72 9.78 16.46
N HIS A 325 0.40 9.49 15.80
CA HIS A 325 0.81 8.13 15.48
C HIS A 325 1.23 7.35 16.73
N THR A 326 1.24 6.03 16.62
CA THR A 326 1.79 5.13 17.63
C THR A 326 2.87 4.22 17.02
N CYS A 327 3.59 3.50 17.88
CA CYS A 327 4.56 2.50 17.47
C CYS A 327 3.95 1.10 17.27
N LEU A 328 2.62 0.98 17.21
CA LEU A 328 1.98 -0.30 16.98
C LEU A 328 2.33 -0.82 15.58
N PRO A 329 2.68 -2.11 15.45
CA PRO A 329 2.91 -2.70 14.14
C PRO A 329 1.61 -2.71 13.32
N VAL A 330 1.76 -2.69 12.00
CA VAL A 330 0.65 -2.76 11.06
C VAL A 330 0.56 -4.13 10.42
N MET A 331 -0.54 -4.40 9.73
CA MET A 331 -0.73 -5.66 9.01
C MET A 331 -0.25 -5.52 7.57
N VAL A 332 0.18 -6.65 6.99
CA VAL A 332 0.28 -6.81 5.54
C VAL A 332 -0.62 -7.96 5.11
N TYR A 333 -1.37 -7.74 4.04
CA TYR A 333 -2.25 -8.72 3.41
C TYR A 333 -1.79 -8.91 1.98
N ALA A 334 -1.75 -10.15 1.49
CA ALA A 334 -1.29 -10.42 0.13
C ALA A 334 -2.14 -11.49 -0.58
N TYR A 335 -2.34 -11.30 -1.89
CA TYR A 335 -3.08 -12.17 -2.78
C TYR A 335 -2.39 -12.25 -4.15
N GLY A 336 -2.41 -13.43 -4.77
CA GLY A 336 -1.86 -13.65 -6.11
C GLY A 336 -0.47 -14.29 -6.10
N PRO A 337 0.23 -14.31 -7.25
CA PRO A 337 1.53 -14.95 -7.38
C PRO A 337 2.57 -14.34 -6.42
N GLY A 338 3.28 -15.18 -5.65
CA GLY A 338 4.30 -14.77 -4.69
C GLY A 338 3.77 -14.20 -3.38
N ALA A 339 2.45 -14.21 -3.16
CA ALA A 339 1.80 -13.66 -1.96
C ALA A 339 2.19 -14.39 -0.67
N GLU A 340 2.59 -15.66 -0.73
CA GLU A 340 3.05 -16.47 0.40
C GLU A 340 4.25 -15.89 1.14
N GLN A 341 5.02 -15.04 0.48
CA GLN A 341 6.20 -14.36 1.05
C GLN A 341 5.84 -13.31 2.11
N PHE A 342 4.57 -12.84 2.13
CA PHE A 342 4.11 -11.77 3.02
C PHE A 342 3.53 -12.30 4.34
N THR A 343 4.05 -13.42 4.85
CA THR A 343 3.65 -14.00 6.13
C THR A 343 4.73 -13.80 7.20
N GLY A 344 4.31 -13.87 8.47
CA GLY A 344 5.21 -13.71 9.62
C GLY A 344 5.47 -12.25 9.98
N TRP A 345 6.53 -12.01 10.76
CA TRP A 345 6.95 -10.69 11.20
C TRP A 345 8.05 -10.15 10.28
N MET A 346 7.95 -8.90 9.83
CA MET A 346 8.93 -8.29 8.92
C MET A 346 9.10 -6.80 9.18
N GLN A 347 10.21 -6.25 8.71
CA GLN A 347 10.44 -4.81 8.61
C GLN A 347 9.71 -4.25 7.38
N ASN A 348 9.27 -2.99 7.43
CA ASN A 348 8.65 -2.33 6.27
C ASN A 348 9.59 -2.23 5.06
N THR A 349 10.92 -2.17 5.28
CA THR A 349 11.94 -2.21 4.22
C THR A 349 11.97 -3.53 3.45
N ALA A 350 11.50 -4.64 4.03
CA ALA A 350 11.47 -5.93 3.37
C ALA A 350 10.39 -6.05 2.27
N ILE A 351 9.38 -5.15 2.27
CA ILE A 351 8.24 -5.22 1.36
C ILE A 351 8.67 -5.07 -0.10
N LYS A 352 9.54 -4.09 -0.41
CA LYS A 352 10.07 -3.90 -1.77
C LYS A 352 10.69 -5.17 -2.32
N GLY A 353 11.62 -5.79 -1.57
CA GLY A 353 12.30 -7.01 -2.00
C GLY A 353 11.32 -8.17 -2.26
N LYS A 354 10.30 -8.34 -1.41
CA LYS A 354 9.27 -9.37 -1.58
C LYS A 354 8.41 -9.14 -2.83
N ILE A 355 8.03 -7.89 -3.13
CA ILE A 355 7.31 -7.51 -4.35
C ILE A 355 8.17 -7.84 -5.59
N LEU A 356 9.44 -7.43 -5.59
CA LEU A 356 10.35 -7.69 -6.71
C LEU A 356 10.58 -9.19 -6.92
N ASN A 357 10.78 -9.95 -5.84
CA ASN A 357 10.92 -11.40 -5.92
C ASN A 357 9.68 -12.07 -6.51
N ALA A 358 8.48 -11.65 -6.12
CA ALA A 358 7.22 -12.16 -6.68
C ALA A 358 7.11 -11.92 -8.19
N CYS A 359 7.70 -10.82 -8.69
CA CYS A 359 7.81 -10.53 -10.12
C CYS A 359 8.99 -11.24 -10.80
N GLY A 360 9.81 -11.97 -10.04
CA GLY A 360 11.05 -12.59 -10.55
C GLY A 360 12.13 -11.58 -10.93
N MET A 361 12.11 -10.43 -10.28
CA MET A 361 13.08 -9.37 -10.40
C MET A 361 14.05 -9.50 -9.21
N GLU A 362 15.21 -10.15 -9.42
CA GLU A 362 16.24 -10.30 -8.41
C GLU A 362 17.30 -9.21 -8.57
N ASN A 363 17.85 -8.71 -7.46
CA ASN A 363 19.02 -7.82 -7.39
C ASN A 363 18.86 -6.40 -7.97
N PHE A 364 17.72 -5.74 -7.76
CA PHE A 364 17.55 -4.32 -8.08
C PHE A 364 17.77 -3.39 -6.88
N GLY A 365 18.80 -3.65 -6.08
CA GLY A 365 19.28 -2.69 -5.08
C GLY A 365 19.88 -1.44 -5.74
N ASP A 366 19.91 -0.34 -5.04
CA ASP A 366 20.55 0.92 -5.49
C ASP A 366 22.08 0.91 -5.34
N GLY A 367 22.64 -0.21 -4.87
CA GLY A 367 24.08 -0.36 -4.62
C GLY A 367 24.54 0.36 -3.35
N LEU A 368 23.63 0.93 -2.59
CA LEU A 368 23.93 1.47 -1.27
C LEU A 368 24.16 0.31 -0.28
N PRO A 369 25.01 0.48 0.74
CA PRO A 369 25.18 -0.52 1.77
C PRO A 369 23.82 -0.83 2.43
N GLU A 370 23.54 -2.13 2.67
CA GLU A 370 22.45 -2.48 3.57
C GLU A 370 22.69 -1.79 4.91
N GLU A 371 21.72 -1.00 5.40
CA GLU A 371 21.81 -0.48 6.76
C GLU A 371 21.79 -1.68 7.70
N GLU A 372 22.82 -1.80 8.54
CA GLU A 372 22.74 -2.70 9.69
C GLU A 372 21.46 -2.31 10.44
N ASP A 373 20.55 -3.30 10.61
CA ASP A 373 19.30 -3.12 11.34
C ASP A 373 19.62 -2.39 12.65
N PRO A 374 19.19 -1.10 12.82
CA PRO A 374 19.54 -0.37 14.02
C PRO A 374 19.00 -1.21 15.18
N GLN A 375 19.90 -1.75 15.98
CA GLN A 375 19.58 -2.61 17.12
C GLN A 375 18.33 -2.04 17.78
N VAL A 376 17.28 -2.84 17.82
CA VAL A 376 16.03 -2.52 18.53
C VAL A 376 16.45 -1.86 19.84
N HIS A 377 16.34 -0.55 19.90
CA HIS A 377 16.75 0.19 21.09
C HIS A 377 15.88 -0.37 22.18
N ALA A 378 16.51 -1.05 23.14
CA ALA A 378 15.78 -1.61 24.27
C ALA A 378 14.91 -0.48 24.82
N ILE A 379 13.60 -0.57 24.62
CA ILE A 379 12.64 0.40 25.15
C ILE A 379 12.97 0.51 26.61
N LYS A 380 13.48 1.65 27.06
CA LYS A 380 13.55 1.96 28.48
C LYS A 380 12.11 2.13 28.93
N LEU A 381 11.49 1.00 29.25
CA LEU A 381 10.18 1.00 29.88
C LEU A 381 10.35 1.78 31.19
N ASN A 382 9.81 2.99 31.21
CA ASN A 382 9.70 3.75 32.45
C ASN A 382 8.58 3.11 33.28
N LEU A 383 8.89 1.99 33.92
CA LEU A 383 7.95 1.21 34.75
C LEU A 383 7.57 1.94 36.06
N ASP A 384 8.14 3.13 36.31
CA ASP A 384 7.90 3.90 37.53
C ASP A 384 6.70 4.85 37.44
N SER A 385 6.07 5.02 36.27
CA SER A 385 4.82 5.76 36.17
C SER A 385 3.65 4.88 36.59
N LYS A 386 3.34 4.85 37.88
CA LYS A 386 2.02 4.40 38.33
C LYS A 386 0.98 5.33 37.71
N PRO A 387 -0.11 4.79 37.12
CA PRO A 387 -1.21 5.64 36.71
C PRO A 387 -1.72 6.35 37.96
N ASP A 388 -1.78 7.69 37.91
CA ASP A 388 -2.47 8.47 38.92
C ASP A 388 -3.92 7.99 39.01
N ASN A 389 -4.33 7.53 40.20
CA ASN A 389 -5.68 7.04 40.52
C ASN A 389 -6.70 8.16 40.43
#